data_93115bc1d0bde1f27c1e8a166ce592f6
#
_entry.id   93115bc1d0bde1f27c1e8a166ce592f6
#
_cell.length_a   1.000
_cell.length_b   1.000
_cell.length_c   1.000
_cell.angle_alpha   90.00
_cell.angle_beta   90.00
_cell.angle_gamma   90.00
#
_symmetry.space_group_name_H-M   'P 1'
#
loop_
_entity.id
_entity.type
_entity.pdbx_description
1 polymer ?
#
loop_
_entity_poly.entity_id
_entity_poly.type
_entity_poly.pdbx_seq_one_letter_code
_entity_poly.pdbx_strand_id
1 'polypeptide(L)'
;MFYPAYIHSDPDGSASGFFPDVPGCYFAGDTLDNAFQDARSALAAHFETLCEMDEELPLPGSVETHLVQRAQDFIGGQWLLVDINMNQFEGRAERINITMPKRLLNKIDTYVRNNPDYANRSAFLAEAARRVLPGTLRHGYCP
;
A
#
# COMPACT_ATOMS: atom_id res chain seq x y z
N MET A 1 2.28 0.67 -4.52
CA MET A 1 1.05 1.41 -4.12
C MET A 1 1.47 2.78 -3.62
N PHE A 2 0.75 3.83 -4.02
CA PHE A 2 1.11 5.21 -3.69
C PHE A 2 0.24 5.75 -2.57
N TYR A 3 0.88 6.33 -1.55
CA TYR A 3 0.21 7.00 -0.45
C TYR A 3 0.44 8.50 -0.53
N PRO A 4 -0.63 9.33 -0.53
CA PRO A 4 -0.47 10.77 -0.47
C PRO A 4 0.14 11.20 0.87
N ALA A 5 1.12 12.08 0.82
CA ALA A 5 1.72 12.71 1.97
C ALA A 5 1.68 14.22 1.80
N TYR A 6 1.51 14.94 2.88
CA TYR A 6 1.53 16.40 2.89
C TYR A 6 2.74 16.89 3.65
N ILE A 7 3.52 17.81 3.06
CA ILE A 7 4.79 18.27 3.59
C ILE A 7 4.84 19.79 3.67
N HIS A 8 5.36 20.31 4.76
CA HIS A 8 5.71 21.71 4.97
C HIS A 8 7.22 21.88 5.00
N SER A 9 7.71 22.95 4.35
CA SER A 9 9.10 23.38 4.45
C SER A 9 9.18 24.62 5.35
N ASP A 10 10.16 24.62 6.25
CA ASP A 10 10.44 25.73 7.14
C ASP A 10 11.50 26.66 6.54
N PRO A 11 11.59 27.93 7.01
CA PRO A 11 12.56 28.92 6.48
C PRO A 11 14.02 28.49 6.62
N ASP A 12 14.35 27.61 7.58
CA ASP A 12 15.70 27.08 7.79
C ASP A 12 16.07 25.94 6.82
N GLY A 13 15.16 25.54 5.94
CA GLY A 13 15.34 24.47 4.97
C GLY A 13 14.90 23.08 5.44
N SER A 14 14.53 22.93 6.71
CA SER A 14 13.94 21.70 7.22
C SER A 14 12.53 21.47 6.67
N ALA A 15 12.08 20.26 6.71
CA ALA A 15 10.74 19.90 6.27
C ALA A 15 10.14 18.80 7.15
N SER A 16 8.83 18.85 7.31
CA SER A 16 8.07 17.84 8.04
C SER A 16 6.73 17.60 7.39
N GLY A 17 6.18 16.40 7.59
CA GLY A 17 4.91 16.05 6.98
C GLY A 17 4.25 14.86 7.64
N PHE A 18 3.14 14.46 7.06
CA PHE A 18 2.35 13.33 7.54
C PHE A 18 1.59 12.67 6.38
N PHE A 19 1.09 11.46 6.66
CA PHE A 19 0.24 10.72 5.73
C PHE A 19 -1.22 10.81 6.21
N PRO A 20 -2.10 11.53 5.48
CA PRO A 20 -3.50 11.68 5.90
C PRO A 20 -4.27 10.36 6.01
N ASP A 21 -3.92 9.36 5.19
CA ASP A 21 -4.57 8.04 5.21
C ASP A 21 -3.97 7.09 6.25
N VAL A 22 -2.86 7.47 6.89
CA VAL A 22 -2.16 6.64 7.88
C VAL A 22 -2.00 7.43 9.18
N PRO A 23 -3.04 7.41 10.04
CA PRO A 23 -3.01 8.17 11.30
C PRO A 23 -1.80 7.82 12.16
N GLY A 24 -1.12 8.83 12.68
CA GLY A 24 0.05 8.67 13.52
C GLY A 24 1.38 8.49 12.75
N CYS A 25 1.36 8.46 11.44
CA CYS A 25 2.57 8.35 10.61
C CYS A 25 3.08 9.75 10.22
N TYR A 26 4.16 10.18 10.86
CA TYR A 26 4.82 11.47 10.64
C TYR A 26 6.24 11.27 10.17
N PHE A 27 6.76 12.24 9.43
CA PHE A 27 8.14 12.24 8.97
C PHE A 27 8.73 13.65 8.99
N ALA A 28 10.04 13.74 9.07
CA ALA A 28 10.78 15.02 9.08
C ALA A 28 12.21 14.83 8.57
N GLY A 29 12.84 15.93 8.19
CA GLY A 29 14.24 15.95 7.82
C GLY A 29 14.82 17.37 7.86
N ASP A 30 16.15 17.46 7.99
CA ASP A 30 16.87 18.75 7.99
C ASP A 30 16.85 19.41 6.61
N THR A 31 16.57 18.63 5.57
CA THR A 31 16.38 19.07 4.19
C THR A 31 15.14 18.42 3.61
N LEU A 32 14.66 18.95 2.50
CA LEU A 32 13.53 18.36 1.77
C LEU A 32 13.84 16.91 1.34
N ASP A 33 15.06 16.66 0.82
CA ASP A 33 15.47 15.32 0.41
C ASP A 33 15.51 14.35 1.58
N ASN A 34 16.00 14.77 2.73
CA ASN A 34 16.01 13.94 3.94
C ASN A 34 14.59 13.64 4.43
N ALA A 35 13.68 14.59 4.35
CA ALA A 35 12.28 14.40 4.69
C ALA A 35 11.60 13.40 3.75
N PHE A 36 11.89 13.43 2.46
CA PHE A 36 11.42 12.42 1.49
C PHE A 36 11.88 11.00 1.83
N GLN A 37 13.15 10.85 2.18
CA GLN A 37 13.69 9.54 2.56
C GLN A 37 13.06 9.05 3.86
N ASP A 38 12.90 9.96 4.83
CA ASP A 38 12.25 9.64 6.10
C ASP A 38 10.77 9.24 5.90
N ALA A 39 10.07 9.89 4.97
CA ALA A 39 8.68 9.55 4.65
C ALA A 39 8.53 8.08 4.23
N ARG A 40 9.41 7.57 3.39
CA ARG A 40 9.42 6.17 2.98
C ARG A 40 9.72 5.24 4.15
N SER A 41 10.73 5.56 4.93
CA SER A 41 11.12 4.77 6.10
C SER A 41 10.04 4.77 7.18
N ALA A 42 9.45 5.92 7.45
CA ALA A 42 8.38 6.06 8.44
C ALA A 42 7.12 5.26 8.04
N LEU A 43 6.74 5.32 6.77
CA LEU A 43 5.59 4.56 6.27
C LEU A 43 5.83 3.05 6.36
N ALA A 44 7.00 2.58 5.96
CA ALA A 44 7.38 1.17 6.06
C ALA A 44 7.41 0.68 7.51
N ALA A 45 8.03 1.43 8.41
CA ALA A 45 8.09 1.08 9.83
C ALA A 45 6.70 1.06 10.49
N HIS A 46 5.84 2.00 10.11
CA HIS A 46 4.46 2.05 10.61
C HIS A 46 3.67 0.82 10.16
N PHE A 47 3.79 0.42 8.90
CA PHE A 47 3.13 -0.76 8.37
C PHE A 47 3.66 -2.07 8.96
N GLU A 48 4.98 -2.17 9.19
CA GLU A 48 5.56 -3.30 9.92
C GLU A 48 4.95 -3.45 11.31
N THR A 49 4.80 -2.34 12.04
CA THR A 49 4.17 -2.33 13.36
C THR A 49 2.72 -2.79 13.31
N LEU A 50 1.94 -2.30 12.34
CA LEU A 50 0.55 -2.74 12.16
C LEU A 50 0.47 -4.25 11.86
N CYS A 51 1.36 -4.76 11.03
CA CYS A 51 1.43 -6.20 10.73
C CYS A 51 1.80 -7.04 11.97
N GLU A 52 2.74 -6.57 12.79
CA GLU A 52 3.09 -7.24 14.05
C GLU A 52 1.92 -7.28 15.05
N MET A 53 1.06 -6.28 15.00
CA MET A 53 -0.16 -6.19 15.82
C MET A 53 -1.35 -6.92 15.20
N ASP A 54 -1.18 -7.55 14.04
CA ASP A 54 -2.25 -8.19 13.25
C ASP A 54 -3.40 -7.23 12.90
N GLU A 55 -3.04 -5.97 12.65
CA GLU A 55 -3.99 -4.95 12.23
C GLU A 55 -4.00 -4.76 10.72
N GLU A 56 -5.15 -4.35 10.19
CA GLU A 56 -5.29 -4.07 8.76
C GLU A 56 -4.49 -2.84 8.36
N LEU A 57 -3.83 -2.92 7.20
CA LEU A 57 -3.14 -1.79 6.62
C LEU A 57 -4.13 -0.81 6.00
N PRO A 58 -4.04 0.49 6.31
CA PRO A 58 -4.93 1.49 5.72
C PRO A 58 -4.72 1.60 4.22
N LEU A 59 -5.81 1.73 3.47
CA LEU A 59 -5.77 1.96 2.02
C LEU A 59 -5.56 3.43 1.70
N PRO A 60 -4.81 3.76 0.64
CA PRO A 60 -4.60 5.14 0.26
C PRO A 60 -5.87 5.74 -0.35
N GLY A 61 -6.23 6.95 0.09
CA GLY A 61 -7.22 7.79 -0.55
C GLY A 61 -6.60 8.66 -1.65
N SER A 62 -7.40 9.56 -2.22
CA SER A 62 -6.91 10.54 -3.18
C SER A 62 -6.66 11.89 -2.52
N VAL A 63 -5.77 12.68 -3.11
CA VAL A 63 -5.52 14.08 -2.69
C VAL A 63 -6.80 14.90 -2.76
N GLU A 64 -7.59 14.71 -3.80
CA GLU A 64 -8.85 15.43 -4.00
C GLU A 64 -9.85 15.17 -2.87
N THR A 65 -9.94 13.95 -2.40
CA THR A 65 -10.81 13.59 -1.27
C THR A 65 -10.41 14.32 0.00
N HIS A 66 -9.12 14.39 0.28
CA HIS A 66 -8.59 15.10 1.45
C HIS A 66 -8.84 16.61 1.37
N LEU A 67 -8.67 17.20 0.19
CA LEU A 67 -8.93 18.62 -0.05
C LEU A 67 -10.41 18.98 0.11
N VAL A 68 -11.33 18.09 -0.27
CA VAL A 68 -12.78 18.31 -0.10
C VAL A 68 -13.18 18.23 1.37
N GLN A 69 -12.63 17.27 2.11
CA GLN A 69 -13.03 17.01 3.50
C GLN A 69 -12.37 17.93 4.52
N ARG A 70 -11.13 18.31 4.30
CA ARG A 70 -10.28 18.99 5.28
C ARG A 70 -9.34 20.03 4.65
N ALA A 71 -9.84 20.83 3.74
CA ALA A 71 -9.04 21.80 2.99
C ALA A 71 -8.20 22.74 3.89
N GLN A 72 -8.71 23.08 5.08
CA GLN A 72 -8.00 23.96 6.02
C GLN A 72 -6.72 23.37 6.60
N ASP A 73 -6.58 22.05 6.58
CA ASP A 73 -5.40 21.36 7.12
C ASP A 73 -4.24 21.32 6.10
N PHE A 74 -4.52 21.68 4.85
CA PHE A 74 -3.59 21.53 3.72
C PHE A 74 -3.29 22.88 3.06
N ILE A 75 -2.82 23.84 3.88
CA ILE A 75 -2.47 25.19 3.44
C ILE A 75 -0.98 25.43 3.62
N GLY A 76 -0.32 25.94 2.58
CA GLY A 76 1.07 26.37 2.62
C GLY A 76 2.11 25.26 2.47
N GLY A 77 1.70 24.04 2.19
CA GLY A 77 2.59 22.92 1.96
C GLY A 77 2.43 22.32 0.56
N GLN A 78 3.02 21.17 0.38
CA GLN A 78 3.03 20.44 -0.88
C GLN A 78 2.55 19.00 -0.70
N TRP A 79 1.97 18.44 -1.76
CA TRP A 79 1.60 17.03 -1.81
C TRP A 79 2.70 16.21 -2.47
N LEU A 80 2.96 15.03 -1.92
CA LEU A 80 3.76 13.99 -2.55
C LEU A 80 3.00 12.69 -2.60
N LEU A 81 3.40 11.84 -3.54
CA LEU A 81 2.97 10.45 -3.59
C LEU A 81 4.17 9.56 -3.25
N VAL A 82 4.06 8.84 -2.14
CA VAL A 82 5.12 7.94 -1.68
C VAL A 82 4.77 6.53 -2.10
N ASP A 83 5.62 5.93 -2.94
CA ASP A 83 5.46 4.55 -3.38
C ASP A 83 6.03 3.58 -2.34
N ILE A 84 5.24 2.56 -2.02
CA ILE A 84 5.64 1.50 -1.11
C ILE A 84 5.31 0.13 -1.71
N ASN A 85 6.24 -0.81 -1.61
CA ASN A 85 6.02 -2.18 -2.04
C ASN A 85 5.26 -2.95 -0.96
N MET A 86 3.99 -3.21 -1.21
CA MET A 86 3.11 -3.86 -0.25
C MET A 86 3.36 -5.35 -0.09
N ASN A 87 4.07 -6.00 -1.02
CA ASN A 87 4.36 -7.44 -0.95
C ASN A 87 5.15 -7.82 0.31
N GLN A 88 6.01 -6.95 0.79
CA GLN A 88 6.82 -7.18 1.99
C GLN A 88 5.99 -7.31 3.27
N PHE A 89 4.75 -6.84 3.27
CA PHE A 89 3.86 -6.83 4.44
C PHE A 89 2.87 -8.00 4.48
N GLU A 90 2.81 -8.84 3.47
CA GLU A 90 1.94 -10.02 3.44
C GLU A 90 2.46 -11.20 4.27
N GLY A 91 3.70 -11.12 4.74
CA GLY A 91 4.35 -12.20 5.45
C GLY A 91 4.93 -13.27 4.51
N ARG A 92 5.47 -14.33 5.12
CA ARG A 92 6.07 -15.44 4.37
C ARG A 92 4.99 -16.32 3.78
N ALA A 93 5.21 -16.80 2.55
CA ALA A 93 4.34 -17.77 1.93
C ALA A 93 4.34 -19.09 2.73
N GLU A 94 3.16 -19.58 3.05
CA GLU A 94 2.96 -20.86 3.73
C GLU A 94 2.34 -21.87 2.77
N ARG A 95 2.79 -23.09 2.84
CA ARG A 95 2.25 -24.18 2.01
C ARG A 95 0.97 -24.72 2.63
N ILE A 96 -0.11 -24.66 1.86
CA ILE A 96 -1.41 -25.22 2.28
C ILE A 96 -1.88 -26.28 1.27
N ASN A 97 -2.69 -27.21 1.74
CA ASN A 97 -3.38 -28.19 0.91
C ASN A 97 -4.87 -27.83 0.88
N ILE A 98 -5.42 -27.70 -0.33
CA ILE A 98 -6.84 -27.43 -0.54
C ILE A 98 -7.46 -28.48 -1.45
N THR A 99 -8.73 -28.79 -1.21
CA THR A 99 -9.54 -29.66 -2.07
C THR A 99 -10.42 -28.80 -2.96
N MET A 100 -10.44 -29.10 -4.24
CA MET A 100 -11.17 -28.32 -5.24
C MET A 100 -11.82 -29.24 -6.27
N PRO A 101 -13.02 -28.92 -6.79
CA PRO A 101 -13.62 -29.68 -7.88
C PRO A 101 -12.72 -29.76 -9.11
N LYS A 102 -12.58 -30.93 -9.69
CA LYS A 102 -11.68 -31.17 -10.83
C LYS A 102 -11.96 -30.26 -12.02
N ARG A 103 -13.23 -30.00 -12.32
CA ARG A 103 -13.60 -29.10 -13.45
C ARG A 103 -13.17 -27.66 -13.21
N LEU A 104 -13.30 -27.18 -11.97
CA LEU A 104 -12.84 -25.84 -11.60
C LEU A 104 -11.31 -25.74 -11.69
N LEU A 105 -10.61 -26.75 -11.18
CA LEU A 105 -9.16 -26.82 -11.24
C LEU A 105 -8.64 -26.79 -12.68
N ASN A 106 -9.27 -27.55 -13.59
CA ASN A 106 -8.91 -27.55 -15.00
C ASN A 106 -9.13 -26.17 -15.66
N LYS A 107 -10.20 -25.46 -15.29
CA LYS A 107 -10.43 -24.10 -15.76
C LYS A 107 -9.36 -23.13 -15.28
N ILE A 108 -8.94 -23.24 -14.03
CA ILE A 108 -7.86 -22.44 -13.47
C ILE A 108 -6.56 -22.71 -14.21
N ASP A 109 -6.21 -23.98 -14.42
CA ASP A 109 -4.97 -24.36 -15.10
C ASP A 109 -4.94 -23.85 -16.55
N THR A 110 -6.05 -23.90 -17.24
CA THR A 110 -6.17 -23.36 -18.61
C THR A 110 -6.02 -21.83 -18.61
N TYR A 111 -6.67 -21.16 -17.68
CA TYR A 111 -6.58 -19.71 -17.56
C TYR A 111 -5.16 -19.25 -17.25
N VAL A 112 -4.49 -19.87 -16.29
CA VAL A 112 -3.10 -19.56 -15.92
C VAL A 112 -2.15 -19.78 -17.10
N ARG A 113 -2.34 -20.85 -17.86
CA ARG A 113 -1.52 -21.15 -19.06
C ARG A 113 -1.62 -20.06 -20.14
N ASN A 114 -2.80 -19.46 -20.27
CA ASN A 114 -3.08 -18.45 -21.29
C ASN A 114 -2.82 -17.01 -20.82
N ASN A 115 -2.49 -16.80 -19.56
CA ASN A 115 -2.25 -15.48 -18.97
C ASN A 115 -0.86 -15.42 -18.32
N PRO A 116 0.12 -14.76 -18.96
CA PRO A 116 1.48 -14.67 -18.46
C PRO A 116 1.62 -13.88 -17.15
N ASP A 117 0.59 -13.15 -16.74
CA ASP A 117 0.56 -12.42 -15.46
C ASP A 117 0.57 -13.37 -14.24
N TYR A 118 0.20 -14.63 -14.43
CA TYR A 118 0.19 -15.64 -13.38
C TYR A 118 1.26 -16.70 -13.64
N ALA A 119 2.25 -16.76 -12.76
CA ALA A 119 3.35 -17.74 -12.88
C ALA A 119 2.86 -19.18 -12.71
N ASN A 120 1.85 -19.39 -11.85
CA ASN A 120 1.32 -20.72 -11.53
C ASN A 120 -0.07 -20.62 -10.89
N ARG A 121 -0.65 -21.79 -10.60
CA ARG A 121 -1.95 -21.93 -9.91
C ARG A 121 -1.99 -21.20 -8.57
N SER A 122 -0.93 -21.30 -7.78
CA SER A 122 -0.86 -20.67 -6.46
C SER A 122 -0.92 -19.14 -6.55
N ALA A 123 -0.24 -18.54 -7.52
CA ALA A 123 -0.31 -17.10 -7.78
C ALA A 123 -1.71 -16.66 -8.17
N PHE A 124 -2.41 -17.42 -9.00
CA PHE A 124 -3.79 -17.14 -9.39
C PHE A 124 -4.74 -17.20 -8.18
N LEU A 125 -4.62 -18.24 -7.37
CA LEU A 125 -5.50 -18.45 -6.20
C LEU A 125 -5.28 -17.37 -5.13
N ALA A 126 -4.03 -16.98 -4.88
CA ALA A 126 -3.71 -15.88 -3.97
C ALA A 126 -4.32 -14.56 -4.44
N GLU A 127 -4.22 -14.24 -5.73
CA GLU A 127 -4.81 -13.03 -6.29
C GLU A 127 -6.33 -13.06 -6.26
N ALA A 128 -6.95 -14.21 -6.54
CA ALA A 128 -8.40 -14.37 -6.44
C ALA A 128 -8.89 -14.15 -4.99
N ALA A 129 -8.16 -14.67 -4.00
CA ALA A 129 -8.46 -14.43 -2.59
C ALA A 129 -8.36 -12.95 -2.22
N ARG A 130 -7.32 -12.24 -2.67
CA ARG A 130 -7.17 -10.78 -2.44
C ARG A 130 -8.32 -9.98 -3.03
N ARG A 131 -8.85 -10.38 -4.19
CA ARG A 131 -9.98 -9.69 -4.83
C ARG A 131 -11.30 -9.85 -4.09
N VAL A 132 -11.50 -10.98 -3.43
CA VAL A 132 -12.73 -11.28 -2.71
C VAL A 132 -12.71 -10.71 -1.30
N LEU A 133 -11.57 -10.75 -0.62
CA LEU A 133 -11.44 -10.30 0.75
C LEU A 133 -11.39 -8.77 0.83
N PRO A 134 -12.18 -8.14 1.72
CA PRO A 134 -12.08 -6.69 1.94
C PRO A 134 -10.75 -6.35 2.64
N GLY A 135 -10.20 -5.18 2.31
CA GLY A 135 -8.98 -4.67 2.97
C GLY A 135 -7.67 -5.34 2.57
N THR A 136 -7.70 -6.34 1.70
CA THR A 136 -6.48 -6.97 1.22
C THR A 136 -5.80 -6.16 0.11
N LEU A 137 -4.47 -6.29 0.07
CA LEU A 137 -3.64 -5.64 -0.93
C LEU A 137 -3.93 -6.19 -2.31
N ARG A 138 -4.67 -5.45 -3.10
CA ARG A 138 -4.84 -5.76 -4.52
C ARG A 138 -3.57 -5.34 -5.23
N HIS A 139 -2.85 -6.29 -5.81
CA HIS A 139 -1.82 -5.98 -6.79
C HIS A 139 -2.53 -5.26 -7.94
N GLY A 140 -2.30 -3.94 -7.99
CA GLY A 140 -3.07 -3.06 -8.83
C GLY A 140 -3.00 -3.42 -10.29
N TYR A 141 -4.14 -3.79 -10.81
CA TYR A 141 -4.53 -3.34 -12.12
C TYR A 141 -5.65 -2.33 -11.90
N CYS A 142 -5.35 -1.07 -12.12
CA CYS A 142 -6.38 -0.12 -12.45
C CYS A 142 -7.03 -0.58 -13.76
N PRO A 143 -8.34 -0.81 -13.80
CA PRO A 143 -9.01 -0.98 -15.07
C PRO A 143 -8.95 0.33 -15.88
#